data_2022643a7ba1b35311f48fb1de53f08b
#
_entry.id   2022643a7ba1b35311f48fb1de53f08b
#
_cell.length_a   1.000
_cell.length_b   1.000
_cell.length_c   1.000
_cell.angle_alpha   90.00
_cell.angle_beta   90.00
_cell.angle_gamma   90.00
#
_symmetry.space_group_name_H-M   'P 1'
#
loop_
_entity.id
_entity.type
_entity.pdbx_description
1 polymer ?
#
loop_
_entity_poly.entity_id
_entity_poly.type
_entity_poly.pdbx_seq_one_letter_code
_entity_poly.pdbx_strand_id
1 'polypeptide(L)'
;MTDEQFIPGSTSELMGVIEREWKSLMEVVEKLQKADTLTTPDAGGWSPKDNLAHLTEWMNILMGYHMDKHPAHEVMQVEPEVVRGWDMEVINPVLFERNRNRSTADVLNELRRVYAELVKKLNAMPFEELMKPRRADDPEKRPLLLWVLGDSAEHFAEHRATIEKML
;
A
#
# COMPACT_ATOMS: atom_id res chain seq x y z
N MET A 1 -16.67 -17.28 -13.49
CA MET A 1 -16.66 -15.85 -13.75
C MET A 1 -15.33 -15.31 -13.30
N THR A 2 -14.48 -14.95 -14.22
CA THR A 2 -13.32 -14.14 -13.88
C THR A 2 -13.85 -12.74 -13.66
N ASP A 3 -13.74 -12.24 -12.42
CA ASP A 3 -13.93 -10.81 -12.18
C ASP A 3 -12.95 -10.07 -13.05
N GLU A 4 -13.43 -9.49 -14.14
CA GLU A 4 -12.61 -8.61 -14.94
C GLU A 4 -12.19 -7.45 -14.04
N GLN A 5 -10.89 -7.37 -13.75
CA GLN A 5 -10.33 -6.28 -12.98
C GLN A 5 -10.69 -4.96 -13.65
N PHE A 6 -11.38 -4.07 -12.93
CA PHE A 6 -11.69 -2.74 -13.42
C PHE A 6 -10.38 -1.96 -13.60
N ILE A 7 -10.12 -1.54 -14.85
CA ILE A 7 -8.95 -0.73 -15.16
C ILE A 7 -9.40 0.70 -15.44
N PRO A 8 -9.02 1.67 -14.56
CA PRO A 8 -9.35 3.08 -14.79
C PRO A 8 -8.81 3.58 -16.14
N GLY A 9 -9.61 4.40 -16.81
CA GLY A 9 -9.24 5.03 -18.08
C GLY A 9 -8.84 6.51 -17.96
N SER A 10 -8.86 7.05 -16.74
CA SER A 10 -8.52 8.44 -16.45
C SER A 10 -8.06 8.61 -15.01
N THR A 11 -7.42 9.75 -14.71
CA THR A 11 -7.06 10.12 -13.34
C THR A 11 -8.29 10.17 -12.43
N SER A 12 -9.38 10.73 -12.91
CA SER A 12 -10.63 10.82 -12.14
C SER A 12 -11.17 9.43 -11.76
N GLU A 13 -11.19 8.49 -12.69
CA GLU A 13 -11.61 7.11 -12.42
C GLU A 13 -10.68 6.41 -11.45
N LEU A 14 -9.36 6.60 -11.62
CA LEU A 14 -8.36 6.04 -10.71
C LEU A 14 -8.55 6.56 -9.29
N MET A 15 -8.68 7.87 -9.13
CA MET A 15 -8.88 8.49 -7.83
C MET A 15 -10.20 8.03 -7.18
N GLY A 16 -11.25 7.86 -7.98
CA GLY A 16 -12.53 7.32 -7.49
C GLY A 16 -12.41 5.94 -6.88
N VAL A 17 -11.64 5.05 -7.53
CA VAL A 17 -11.37 3.70 -7.01
C VAL A 17 -10.55 3.74 -5.72
N ILE A 18 -9.46 4.51 -5.73
CA ILE A 18 -8.56 4.62 -4.57
C ILE A 18 -9.29 5.22 -3.36
N GLU A 19 -10.02 6.32 -3.56
CA GLU A 19 -10.75 7.00 -2.48
C GLU A 19 -11.84 6.12 -1.87
N ARG A 20 -12.56 5.35 -2.69
CA ARG A 20 -13.58 4.42 -2.21
C ARG A 20 -12.98 3.34 -1.31
N GLU A 21 -11.88 2.73 -1.73
CA GLU A 21 -11.23 1.69 -0.94
C GLU A 21 -10.57 2.26 0.32
N TRP A 22 -10.00 3.44 0.23
CA TRP A 22 -9.47 4.15 1.39
C TRP A 22 -10.55 4.46 2.42
N LYS A 23 -11.68 4.98 1.97
CA LYS A 23 -12.83 5.29 2.84
C LYS A 23 -13.32 4.03 3.55
N SER A 24 -13.50 2.93 2.82
CA SER A 24 -13.92 1.66 3.38
C SER A 24 -12.93 1.13 4.42
N LEU A 25 -11.63 1.26 4.16
CA LEU A 25 -10.58 0.90 5.11
C LEU A 25 -10.69 1.73 6.38
N MET A 26 -10.82 3.05 6.26
CA MET A 26 -10.87 3.96 7.42
C MET A 26 -12.13 3.78 8.26
N GLU A 27 -13.25 3.39 7.66
CA GLU A 27 -14.47 3.02 8.40
C GLU A 27 -14.24 1.81 9.29
N VAL A 28 -13.51 0.80 8.80
CA VAL A 28 -13.14 -0.38 9.60
C VAL A 28 -12.16 0.00 10.70
N VAL A 29 -11.17 0.84 10.39
CA VAL A 29 -10.20 1.36 11.39
C VAL A 29 -10.92 2.06 12.54
N GLU A 30 -11.90 2.90 12.24
CA GLU A 30 -12.70 3.60 13.26
C GLU A 30 -13.43 2.61 14.17
N LYS A 31 -14.04 1.58 13.60
CA LYS A 31 -14.72 0.53 14.39
C LYS A 31 -13.75 -0.23 15.29
N LEU A 32 -12.56 -0.57 14.76
CA LEU A 32 -11.52 -1.24 15.55
C LEU A 32 -10.98 -0.36 16.69
N GLN A 33 -10.85 0.96 16.45
CA GLN A 33 -10.48 1.90 17.51
C GLN A 33 -11.52 1.92 18.64
N LYS A 34 -12.80 2.00 18.30
CA LYS A 34 -13.90 1.98 19.29
C LYS A 34 -13.95 0.67 20.05
N ALA A 35 -13.61 -0.44 19.43
CA ALA A 35 -13.56 -1.77 20.06
C ALA A 35 -12.24 -2.02 20.81
N ASP A 36 -11.28 -1.11 20.75
CA ASP A 36 -9.94 -1.23 21.34
C ASP A 36 -9.18 -2.50 20.90
N THR A 37 -9.28 -2.83 19.61
CA THR A 37 -8.68 -4.05 19.06
C THR A 37 -7.56 -3.79 18.02
N LEU A 38 -7.14 -2.53 17.85
CA LEU A 38 -6.08 -2.19 16.87
C LEU A 38 -4.74 -2.86 17.17
N THR A 39 -4.45 -3.16 18.44
CA THR A 39 -3.19 -3.80 18.84
C THR A 39 -3.32 -5.28 19.15
N THR A 40 -4.49 -5.87 18.94
CA THR A 40 -4.74 -7.29 19.21
C THR A 40 -4.24 -8.11 18.01
N PRO A 41 -3.26 -9.01 18.19
CA PRO A 41 -2.77 -9.83 17.09
C PRO A 41 -3.78 -10.90 16.66
N ASP A 42 -3.80 -11.19 15.36
CA ASP A 42 -4.54 -12.32 14.82
C ASP A 42 -3.78 -13.64 15.03
N ALA A 43 -4.31 -14.75 14.49
CA ALA A 43 -3.68 -16.05 14.60
C ALA A 43 -2.26 -16.09 13.97
N GLY A 44 -1.99 -15.24 12.99
CA GLY A 44 -0.69 -15.12 12.34
C GLY A 44 0.29 -14.21 13.09
N GLY A 45 -0.12 -13.58 14.16
CA GLY A 45 0.71 -12.67 14.96
C GLY A 45 0.70 -11.22 14.50
N TRP A 46 -0.17 -10.85 13.56
CA TRP A 46 -0.32 -9.49 13.06
C TRP A 46 -1.54 -8.81 13.65
N SER A 47 -1.35 -7.65 14.26
CA SER A 47 -2.45 -6.79 14.70
C SER A 47 -2.98 -5.95 13.53
N PRO A 48 -4.20 -5.37 13.66
CA PRO A 48 -4.64 -4.36 12.70
C PRO A 48 -3.63 -3.21 12.52
N LYS A 49 -3.02 -2.75 13.61
CA LYS A 49 -1.96 -1.73 13.55
C LYS A 49 -0.79 -2.17 12.66
N ASP A 50 -0.36 -3.42 12.76
CA ASP A 50 0.72 -3.97 11.94
C ASP A 50 0.34 -3.98 10.45
N ASN A 51 -0.90 -4.34 10.13
CA ASN A 51 -1.45 -4.27 8.77
C ASN A 51 -1.41 -2.85 8.23
N LEU A 52 -1.78 -1.86 9.04
CA LEU A 52 -1.80 -0.46 8.61
C LEU A 52 -0.40 0.11 8.40
N ALA A 53 0.55 -0.25 9.26
CA ALA A 53 1.96 0.12 9.07
C ALA A 53 2.53 -0.49 7.77
N HIS A 54 2.15 -1.73 7.46
CA HIS A 54 2.52 -2.40 6.21
C HIS A 54 1.99 -1.65 4.98
N LEU A 55 0.73 -1.21 5.00
CA LEU A 55 0.16 -0.41 3.90
C LEU A 55 0.94 0.89 3.69
N THR A 56 1.36 1.55 4.76
CA THR A 56 2.17 2.78 4.69
C THR A 56 3.51 2.50 4.03
N GLU A 57 4.19 1.44 4.42
CA GLU A 57 5.47 1.04 3.82
C GLU A 57 5.33 0.83 2.31
N TRP A 58 4.30 0.12 1.88
CA TRP A 58 4.11 -0.17 0.46
C TRP A 58 3.64 1.04 -0.35
N MET A 59 2.92 1.99 0.23
CA MET A 59 2.66 3.28 -0.44
C MET A 59 3.96 4.06 -0.66
N ASN A 60 4.86 4.07 0.31
CA ASN A 60 6.18 4.70 0.16
C ASN A 60 7.02 4.01 -0.92
N ILE A 61 6.98 2.68 -0.98
CA ILE A 61 7.65 1.89 -2.01
C ILE A 61 7.06 2.20 -3.39
N LEU A 62 5.74 2.28 -3.49
CA LEU A 62 5.08 2.68 -4.73
C LEU A 62 5.60 4.02 -5.24
N MET A 63 5.58 5.03 -4.38
CA MET A 63 6.00 6.38 -4.78
C MET A 63 7.50 6.49 -5.08
N GLY A 64 8.33 5.99 -4.19
CA GLY A 64 9.79 6.15 -4.31
C GLY A 64 10.44 5.20 -5.32
N TYR A 65 10.03 3.94 -5.34
CA TYR A 65 10.64 2.92 -6.18
C TYR A 65 9.93 2.76 -7.53
N HIS A 66 8.61 2.54 -7.53
CA HIS A 66 7.90 2.30 -8.78
C HIS A 66 7.67 3.58 -9.59
N MET A 67 7.35 4.69 -8.95
CA MET A 67 7.05 5.95 -9.63
C MET A 67 8.32 6.80 -9.88
N ASP A 68 9.11 7.05 -8.85
CA ASP A 68 10.28 7.94 -8.92
C ASP A 68 11.57 7.22 -9.35
N LYS A 69 11.54 5.89 -9.44
CA LYS A 69 12.68 5.07 -9.89
C LYS A 69 13.93 5.17 -9.01
N HIS A 70 13.76 5.47 -7.72
CA HIS A 70 14.87 5.40 -6.76
C HIS A 70 15.20 3.95 -6.41
N PRO A 71 16.45 3.65 -6.00
CA PRO A 71 16.80 2.28 -5.58
C PRO A 71 15.93 1.78 -4.44
N ALA A 72 15.46 0.53 -4.55
CA ALA A 72 14.51 -0.05 -3.58
C ALA A 72 15.06 -0.04 -2.15
N HIS A 73 16.34 -0.39 -1.95
CA HIS A 73 16.93 -0.43 -0.62
C HIS A 73 17.02 0.96 0.03
N GLU A 74 17.21 2.01 -0.75
CA GLU A 74 17.21 3.38 -0.25
C GLU A 74 15.80 3.82 0.14
N VAL A 75 14.79 3.52 -0.70
CA VAL A 75 13.40 3.84 -0.41
C VAL A 75 12.91 3.12 0.85
N MET A 76 13.23 1.84 0.97
CA MET A 76 12.85 1.02 2.12
C MET A 76 13.73 1.27 3.36
N GLN A 77 14.87 1.94 3.19
CA GLN A 77 15.85 2.14 4.27
C GLN A 77 16.29 0.82 4.90
N VAL A 78 16.68 -0.13 4.05
CA VAL A 78 17.16 -1.45 4.44
C VAL A 78 18.49 -1.75 3.75
N GLU A 79 19.19 -2.77 4.22
CA GLU A 79 20.41 -3.23 3.55
C GLU A 79 20.08 -3.76 2.14
N PRO A 80 20.96 -3.56 1.15
CA PRO A 80 20.70 -4.00 -0.23
C PRO A 80 20.33 -5.48 -0.36
N GLU A 81 20.86 -6.32 0.50
CA GLU A 81 20.61 -7.77 0.51
C GLU A 81 19.14 -8.11 0.76
N VAL A 82 18.44 -7.27 1.53
CA VAL A 82 17.02 -7.49 1.88
C VAL A 82 16.12 -7.45 0.63
N VAL A 83 16.44 -6.57 -0.32
CA VAL A 83 15.64 -6.40 -1.54
C VAL A 83 16.17 -7.20 -2.73
N ARG A 84 17.33 -7.83 -2.59
CA ARG A 84 17.91 -8.66 -3.64
C ARG A 84 17.02 -9.88 -3.86
N GLY A 85 16.56 -10.08 -5.07
CA GLY A 85 15.64 -11.16 -5.40
C GLY A 85 14.16 -10.84 -5.20
N TRP A 86 13.85 -9.69 -4.60
CA TRP A 86 12.46 -9.22 -4.42
C TRP A 86 11.55 -10.26 -3.75
N ASP A 87 12.06 -10.88 -2.69
CA ASP A 87 11.37 -11.94 -1.94
C ASP A 87 10.57 -11.33 -0.77
N MET A 88 9.25 -11.43 -0.84
CA MET A 88 8.35 -10.89 0.20
C MET A 88 8.52 -11.59 1.53
N GLU A 89 8.94 -12.86 1.55
CA GLU A 89 9.23 -13.59 2.80
C GLU A 89 10.47 -13.06 3.52
N VAL A 90 11.32 -12.31 2.81
CA VAL A 90 12.48 -11.61 3.39
C VAL A 90 12.13 -10.15 3.71
N ILE A 91 11.49 -9.46 2.79
CA ILE A 91 11.19 -8.01 2.91
C ILE A 91 10.17 -7.74 4.01
N ASN A 92 9.02 -8.42 3.97
CA ASN A 92 7.91 -8.13 4.89
C ASN A 92 8.25 -8.32 6.37
N PRO A 93 8.99 -9.35 6.80
CA PRO A 93 9.42 -9.45 8.20
C PRO A 93 10.29 -8.30 8.67
N VAL A 94 11.17 -7.77 7.83
CA VAL A 94 12.02 -6.60 8.16
C VAL A 94 11.15 -5.36 8.38
N LEU A 95 10.20 -5.12 7.49
CA LEU A 95 9.27 -3.99 7.61
C LEU A 95 8.35 -4.14 8.84
N PHE A 96 7.87 -5.35 9.11
CA PHE A 96 7.07 -5.67 10.29
C PHE A 96 7.83 -5.37 11.59
N GLU A 97 9.05 -5.87 11.73
CA GLU A 97 9.83 -5.73 12.95
C GLU A 97 10.11 -4.27 13.32
N ARG A 98 10.42 -3.42 12.35
CA ARG A 98 10.70 -2.01 12.64
C ARG A 98 9.48 -1.20 13.04
N ASN A 99 8.27 -1.67 12.73
CA ASN A 99 7.03 -0.97 13.01
C ASN A 99 6.26 -1.51 14.22
N ARG A 100 6.54 -2.75 14.65
CA ARG A 100 5.71 -3.46 15.65
C ARG A 100 5.56 -2.74 16.99
N ASN A 101 6.57 -2.01 17.41
CA ASN A 101 6.57 -1.31 18.71
C ASN A 101 6.16 0.18 18.60
N ARG A 102 5.79 0.64 17.41
CA ARG A 102 5.31 2.01 17.22
C ARG A 102 3.92 2.18 17.84
N SER A 103 3.64 3.39 18.36
CA SER A 103 2.33 3.69 18.90
C SER A 103 1.25 3.66 17.82
N THR A 104 0.02 3.35 18.22
CA THR A 104 -1.15 3.42 17.33
C THR A 104 -1.30 4.81 16.72
N ALA A 105 -1.13 5.86 17.53
CA ALA A 105 -1.23 7.24 17.05
C ALA A 105 -0.21 7.54 15.95
N ASP A 106 1.04 7.14 16.14
CA ASP A 106 2.10 7.35 15.13
C ASP A 106 1.81 6.60 13.84
N VAL A 107 1.38 5.35 13.94
CA VAL A 107 1.03 4.54 12.76
C VAL A 107 -0.14 5.15 11.98
N LEU A 108 -1.20 5.55 12.67
CA LEU A 108 -2.38 6.15 12.03
C LEU A 108 -2.07 7.52 11.41
N ASN A 109 -1.30 8.35 12.11
CA ASN A 109 -0.92 9.67 11.60
C ASN A 109 -0.06 9.54 10.34
N GLU A 110 0.89 8.64 10.34
CA GLU A 110 1.74 8.39 9.17
C GLU A 110 0.96 7.79 8.00
N LEU A 111 0.07 6.84 8.27
CA LEU A 111 -0.80 6.26 7.25
C LEU A 111 -1.58 7.34 6.50
N ARG A 112 -2.22 8.25 7.26
CA ARG A 112 -2.98 9.36 6.67
C ARG A 112 -2.10 10.33 5.89
N ARG A 113 -0.93 10.65 6.44
CA ARG A 113 0.03 11.56 5.79
C ARG A 113 0.53 11.00 4.47
N VAL A 114 0.94 9.74 4.46
CA VAL A 114 1.47 9.07 3.28
C VAL A 114 0.38 8.90 2.22
N TYR A 115 -0.84 8.56 2.64
CA TYR A 115 -1.98 8.52 1.72
C TYR A 115 -2.22 9.88 1.05
N ALA A 116 -2.19 10.97 1.82
CA ALA A 116 -2.36 12.31 1.26
C ALA A 116 -1.26 12.67 0.27
N GLU A 117 -0.02 12.26 0.53
CA GLU A 117 1.11 12.43 -0.40
C GLU A 117 0.88 11.65 -1.70
N LEU A 118 0.41 10.42 -1.60
CA LEU A 118 0.10 9.58 -2.77
C LEU A 118 -1.00 10.23 -3.63
N VAL A 119 -2.08 10.69 -3.00
CA VAL A 119 -3.17 11.38 -3.69
C VAL A 119 -2.67 12.62 -4.42
N LYS A 120 -1.87 13.44 -3.76
CA LYS A 120 -1.28 14.64 -4.35
C LYS A 120 -0.40 14.29 -5.56
N LYS A 121 0.43 13.28 -5.41
CA LYS A 121 1.35 12.82 -6.47
C LYS A 121 0.59 12.31 -7.70
N LEU A 122 -0.44 11.50 -7.50
CA LEU A 122 -1.25 10.96 -8.58
C LEU A 122 -2.05 12.04 -9.30
N ASN A 123 -2.59 13.02 -8.57
CA ASN A 123 -3.33 14.14 -9.16
C ASN A 123 -2.41 15.08 -9.97
N ALA A 124 -1.14 15.15 -9.64
CA ALA A 124 -0.15 15.98 -10.35
C ALA A 124 0.44 15.28 -11.58
N MET A 125 0.25 13.98 -11.72
CA MET A 125 0.83 13.18 -12.80
C MET A 125 -0.15 13.07 -13.97
N PRO A 126 0.28 13.35 -15.23
CA PRO A 126 -0.54 13.04 -16.40
C PRO A 126 -0.89 11.57 -16.46
N PHE A 127 -2.13 11.24 -16.77
CA PHE A 127 -2.57 9.83 -16.82
C PHE A 127 -1.77 9.01 -17.82
N GLU A 128 -1.34 9.62 -18.92
CA GLU A 128 -0.51 8.98 -19.95
C GLU A 128 0.81 8.43 -19.37
N GLU A 129 1.36 9.07 -18.34
CA GLU A 129 2.57 8.56 -17.66
C GLU A 129 2.29 7.25 -16.93
N LEU A 130 1.10 7.07 -16.39
CA LEU A 130 0.68 5.84 -15.73
C LEU A 130 0.46 4.69 -16.72
N MET A 131 0.20 5.01 -17.98
CA MET A 131 -0.02 4.01 -19.03
C MET A 131 1.27 3.53 -19.67
N LYS A 132 2.40 4.19 -19.41
CA LYS A 132 3.71 3.74 -19.88
C LYS A 132 4.15 2.47 -19.15
N PRO A 133 4.91 1.58 -19.82
CA PRO A 133 5.47 0.41 -19.16
C PRO A 133 6.26 0.77 -17.92
N ARG A 134 6.04 0.03 -16.84
CA ARG A 134 6.82 0.21 -15.59
C ARG A 134 8.31 -0.05 -15.82
N ARG A 135 8.62 -1.04 -16.67
CA ARG A 135 9.98 -1.41 -17.06
C ARG A 135 10.07 -1.46 -18.59
N ALA A 136 11.11 -0.82 -19.12
CA ALA A 136 11.36 -0.82 -20.56
C ALA A 136 11.65 -2.23 -21.13
N ASP A 137 12.20 -3.12 -20.30
CA ASP A 137 12.57 -4.49 -20.64
C ASP A 137 11.45 -5.53 -20.38
N ASP A 138 10.29 -5.09 -19.89
CA ASP A 138 9.16 -5.99 -19.69
C ASP A 138 8.57 -6.40 -21.05
N PRO A 139 8.61 -7.71 -21.41
CA PRO A 139 8.07 -8.17 -22.69
C PRO A 139 6.55 -7.94 -22.79
N GLU A 140 5.84 -7.91 -21.68
CA GLU A 140 4.40 -7.65 -21.64
C GLU A 140 4.06 -6.16 -21.60
N LYS A 141 5.07 -5.30 -21.42
CA LYS A 141 4.92 -3.84 -21.35
C LYS A 141 3.82 -3.40 -20.36
N ARG A 142 3.77 -4.04 -19.20
CA ARG A 142 2.76 -3.75 -18.19
C ARG A 142 2.87 -2.30 -17.72
N PRO A 143 1.77 -1.55 -17.76
CA PRO A 143 1.79 -0.13 -17.40
C PRO A 143 1.99 0.07 -15.91
N LEU A 144 2.61 1.19 -15.54
CA LEU A 144 2.81 1.60 -14.15
C LEU A 144 1.49 1.57 -13.35
N LEU A 145 0.38 1.86 -14.00
CA LEU A 145 -0.96 1.84 -13.41
C LEU A 145 -1.25 0.55 -12.62
N LEU A 146 -0.76 -0.60 -13.08
CA LEU A 146 -0.99 -1.89 -12.38
C LEU A 146 -0.33 -1.92 -11.01
N TRP A 147 0.87 -1.34 -10.87
CA TRP A 147 1.53 -1.22 -9.56
C TRP A 147 0.86 -0.18 -8.66
N VAL A 148 0.38 0.92 -9.27
CA VAL A 148 -0.40 1.92 -8.52
C VAL A 148 -1.65 1.28 -7.91
N LEU A 149 -2.41 0.53 -8.69
CA LEU A 149 -3.58 -0.19 -8.19
C LEU A 149 -3.21 -1.26 -7.16
N GLY A 150 -2.16 -2.04 -7.44
CA GLY A 150 -1.71 -3.14 -6.57
C GLY A 150 -1.25 -2.68 -5.21
N ASP A 151 -0.57 -1.54 -5.12
CA ASP A 151 -0.05 -0.99 -3.86
C ASP A 151 -0.98 0.07 -3.22
N SER A 152 -2.14 0.32 -3.78
CA SER A 152 -3.15 1.22 -3.23
C SER A 152 -4.51 0.54 -3.10
N ALA A 153 -5.43 0.76 -4.01
CA ALA A 153 -6.82 0.30 -3.90
C ALA A 153 -6.95 -1.21 -3.62
N GLU A 154 -6.23 -2.05 -4.36
CA GLU A 154 -6.26 -3.50 -4.17
C GLU A 154 -5.66 -3.91 -2.81
N HIS A 155 -4.58 -3.29 -2.42
CA HIS A 155 -3.90 -3.54 -1.15
C HIS A 155 -4.74 -3.08 0.04
N PHE A 156 -5.40 -1.92 -0.07
CA PHE A 156 -6.34 -1.44 0.95
C PHE A 156 -7.49 -2.44 1.14
N ALA A 157 -8.06 -2.94 0.05
CA ALA A 157 -9.16 -3.90 0.09
C ALA A 157 -8.73 -5.23 0.72
N GLU A 158 -7.55 -5.74 0.37
CA GLU A 158 -6.98 -6.97 0.91
C GLU A 158 -6.77 -6.88 2.42
N HIS A 159 -6.09 -5.83 2.88
CA HIS A 159 -5.82 -5.65 4.31
C HIS A 159 -7.07 -5.26 5.09
N ARG A 160 -8.00 -4.53 4.50
CA ARG A 160 -9.32 -4.29 5.11
C ARG A 160 -10.04 -5.62 5.40
N ALA A 161 -10.08 -6.52 4.42
CA ALA A 161 -10.71 -7.82 4.61
C ALA A 161 -10.05 -8.63 5.74
N THR A 162 -8.73 -8.52 5.88
CA THR A 162 -7.98 -9.18 6.95
C THR A 162 -8.33 -8.62 8.32
N ILE A 163 -8.28 -7.31 8.50
CA ILE A 163 -8.50 -6.68 9.81
C ILE A 163 -9.97 -6.64 10.22
N GLU A 164 -10.89 -6.66 9.27
CA GLU A 164 -12.33 -6.74 9.52
C GLU A 164 -12.72 -7.96 10.36
N LYS A 165 -11.96 -9.05 10.23
CA LYS A 165 -12.17 -10.29 10.99
C LYS A 165 -11.95 -10.11 12.49
N MET A 166 -11.33 -9.00 12.89
CA MET A 166 -11.09 -8.67 14.29
C MET A 166 -12.26 -7.92 14.95
N LEU A 167 -13.32 -7.65 14.21
CA LEU A 167 -14.56 -7.02 14.72
C LEU A 167 -15.51 -8.01 15.40
#